data_7ed8bb9b33d6473258ba8d15d9e2585c
#
_entry.id   7ed8bb9b33d6473258ba8d15d9e2585c
#
_cell.length_a   1.000
_cell.length_b   1.000
_cell.length_c   1.000
_cell.angle_alpha   90.00
_cell.angle_beta   90.00
_cell.angle_gamma   90.00
#
_symmetry.space_group_name_H-M   'P 1'
#
loop_
_entity.id
_entity.type
_entity.pdbx_description
1 polymer ?
#
loop_
_entity_poly.entity_id
_entity_poly.type
_entity_poly.pdbx_seq_one_letter_code
_entity_poly.pdbx_strand_id
1 'polypeptide(L)'
;MKKIILIASLFISFITLGQKKQTIDTVYIRTSALCGDCKERIESALNFQKGVKYAELNLETKIATCVYKPSKVSLNELRLSLVRVGYDADDMKADPEAVKLLPKCCQPGGH
;
A
#
# COMPACT_ATOMS: atom_id res chain seq x y z
N MET A 1 -22.01 -24.88 -46.77
CA MET A 1 -22.71 -24.45 -45.53
C MET A 1 -22.13 -25.00 -44.26
N LYS A 2 -21.65 -26.24 -44.20
CA LYS A 2 -21.05 -26.81 -42.99
C LYS A 2 -19.70 -26.19 -42.63
N LYS A 3 -18.97 -25.60 -43.57
CA LYS A 3 -17.67 -24.97 -43.33
C LYS A 3 -17.75 -23.59 -42.63
N ILE A 4 -18.90 -22.94 -42.74
CA ILE A 4 -19.09 -21.62 -42.10
C ILE A 4 -19.38 -21.71 -40.63
N ILE A 5 -20.00 -22.83 -40.20
CA ILE A 5 -20.33 -23.06 -38.78
C ILE A 5 -19.07 -23.40 -37.97
N LEU A 6 -18.07 -24.06 -38.59
CA LEU A 6 -16.79 -24.41 -37.94
C LEU A 6 -15.90 -23.16 -37.68
N ILE A 7 -16.01 -22.13 -38.54
CA ILE A 7 -15.24 -20.90 -38.38
C ILE A 7 -15.82 -20.02 -37.27
N ALA A 8 -17.14 -20.05 -37.07
CA ALA A 8 -17.80 -19.28 -36.02
C ALA A 8 -17.48 -19.81 -34.61
N SER A 9 -17.24 -21.11 -34.47
CA SER A 9 -16.92 -21.70 -33.15
C SER A 9 -15.47 -21.41 -32.72
N LEU A 10 -14.58 -21.13 -33.66
CA LEU A 10 -13.19 -20.77 -33.34
C LEU A 10 -13.04 -19.34 -32.80
N PHE A 11 -13.97 -18.45 -33.14
CA PHE A 11 -13.93 -17.06 -32.70
C PHE A 11 -14.34 -16.88 -31.23
N ILE A 12 -15.13 -17.79 -30.70
CA ILE A 12 -15.66 -17.68 -29.33
C ILE A 12 -14.61 -18.03 -28.29
N SER A 13 -13.59 -18.84 -28.63
CA SER A 13 -12.54 -19.23 -27.69
C SER A 13 -11.48 -18.13 -27.48
N PHE A 14 -11.45 -17.09 -28.33
CA PHE A 14 -10.47 -15.99 -28.16
C PHE A 14 -10.88 -14.93 -27.13
N ILE A 15 -12.16 -14.84 -26.82
CA ILE A 15 -12.70 -13.80 -25.93
C ILE A 15 -12.39 -14.10 -24.45
N THR A 16 -12.19 -15.38 -24.10
CA THR A 16 -11.95 -15.78 -22.71
C THR A 16 -10.52 -15.63 -22.25
N LEU A 17 -9.56 -15.40 -23.14
CA LEU A 17 -8.13 -15.28 -22.82
C LEU A 17 -7.67 -13.87 -22.52
N GLY A 18 -8.51 -12.84 -22.73
CA GLY A 18 -8.12 -11.44 -22.62
C GLY A 18 -8.47 -10.74 -21.30
N GLN A 19 -9.17 -11.39 -20.38
CA GLN A 19 -9.60 -10.76 -19.14
C GLN A 19 -8.64 -11.05 -18.01
N LYS A 20 -7.72 -10.08 -17.76
CA LYS A 20 -6.87 -10.11 -16.58
C LYS A 20 -7.62 -9.45 -15.43
N LYS A 21 -7.91 -10.20 -14.39
CA LYS A 21 -8.45 -9.65 -13.15
C LYS A 21 -7.36 -8.85 -12.45
N GLN A 22 -7.66 -7.60 -12.09
CA GLN A 22 -6.75 -6.82 -11.25
C GLN A 22 -6.77 -7.41 -9.84
N THR A 23 -5.58 -7.78 -9.35
CA THR A 23 -5.43 -8.30 -8.01
C THR A 23 -5.31 -7.14 -7.02
N ILE A 24 -5.97 -7.27 -5.88
CA ILE A 24 -5.87 -6.33 -4.77
C ILE A 24 -5.34 -7.12 -3.58
N ASP A 25 -4.28 -6.61 -2.96
CA ASP A 25 -3.69 -7.21 -1.77
C ASP A 25 -3.89 -6.33 -0.54
N THR A 26 -3.86 -6.96 0.61
CA THR A 26 -3.85 -6.30 1.91
C THR A 26 -2.57 -6.65 2.63
N VAL A 27 -1.89 -5.64 3.19
CA VAL A 27 -0.66 -5.82 3.95
C VAL A 27 -0.77 -5.11 5.28
N TYR A 28 -0.06 -5.64 6.29
CA TYR A 28 0.01 -5.09 7.63
C TYR A 28 1.44 -4.68 7.89
N ILE A 29 1.67 -3.38 8.10
CA ILE A 29 3.00 -2.82 8.30
C ILE A 29 3.11 -2.34 9.74
N ARG A 30 4.09 -2.86 10.46
CA ARG A 30 4.40 -2.38 11.83
C ARG A 30 5.10 -1.03 11.72
N THR A 31 4.66 -0.08 12.53
CA THR A 31 5.20 1.28 12.49
C THR A 31 5.66 1.71 13.87
N SER A 32 6.37 2.85 13.92
CA SER A 32 6.80 3.52 15.13
C SER A 32 5.84 4.65 15.55
N ALA A 33 4.56 4.54 15.21
CA ALA A 33 3.56 5.54 15.56
C ALA A 33 3.42 5.69 17.08
N LEU A 34 3.27 6.92 17.57
CA LEU A 34 3.18 7.22 18.99
C LEU A 34 1.88 7.93 19.37
N CYS A 35 1.26 8.68 18.47
CA CYS A 35 0.14 9.57 18.79
C CYS A 35 -0.80 9.74 17.60
N GLY A 36 -1.91 10.47 17.80
CA GLY A 36 -2.90 10.75 16.74
C GLY A 36 -2.30 11.48 15.55
N ASP A 37 -1.37 12.38 15.77
CA ASP A 37 -0.67 13.08 14.66
C ASP A 37 0.13 12.08 13.82
N CYS A 38 0.75 11.09 14.44
CA CYS A 38 1.44 10.03 13.73
C CYS A 38 0.48 9.20 12.87
N LYS A 39 -0.69 8.89 13.41
CA LYS A 39 -1.72 8.16 12.68
C LYS A 39 -2.10 8.90 11.40
N GLU A 40 -2.37 10.20 11.49
CA GLU A 40 -2.74 11.01 10.33
C GLU A 40 -1.61 11.06 9.30
N ARG A 41 -0.36 11.23 9.75
CA ARG A 41 0.81 11.30 8.86
C ARG A 41 1.05 9.99 8.14
N ILE A 42 0.93 8.88 8.83
CA ILE A 42 1.11 7.54 8.25
C ILE A 42 0.01 7.24 7.26
N GLU A 43 -1.25 7.48 7.63
CA GLU A 43 -2.38 7.26 6.75
C GLU A 43 -2.29 8.13 5.50
N SER A 44 -1.91 9.39 5.65
CA SER A 44 -1.73 10.30 4.53
C SER A 44 -0.62 9.84 3.59
N ALA A 45 0.52 9.42 4.15
CA ALA A 45 1.66 8.95 3.35
C ALA A 45 1.29 7.74 2.51
N LEU A 46 0.56 6.79 3.10
CA LEU A 46 0.14 5.58 2.40
C LEU A 46 -0.97 5.87 1.38
N ASN A 47 -2.00 6.61 1.78
CA ASN A 47 -3.12 6.92 0.90
C ASN A 47 -2.72 7.79 -0.28
N PHE A 48 -1.64 8.54 -0.17
CA PHE A 48 -1.12 9.38 -1.24
C PHE A 48 -0.42 8.56 -2.33
N GLN A 49 -0.02 7.34 -2.04
CA GLN A 49 0.66 6.47 -3.00
C GLN A 49 -0.29 6.01 -4.08
N LYS A 50 0.14 6.14 -5.33
CA LYS A 50 -0.63 5.66 -6.47
C LYS A 50 -0.77 4.14 -6.39
N GLY A 51 -2.00 3.65 -6.45
CA GLY A 51 -2.26 2.22 -6.32
C GLY A 51 -2.75 1.79 -4.94
N VAL A 52 -2.66 2.66 -3.93
CA VAL A 52 -3.26 2.41 -2.62
C VAL A 52 -4.74 2.75 -2.68
N LYS A 53 -5.57 1.82 -2.28
CA LYS A 53 -7.01 2.02 -2.21
C LYS A 53 -7.45 2.55 -0.86
N TYR A 54 -6.78 2.10 0.19
CA TYR A 54 -7.17 2.42 1.55
C TYR A 54 -6.04 2.07 2.49
N ALA A 55 -5.81 2.92 3.48
CA ALA A 55 -4.84 2.66 4.54
C ALA A 55 -5.35 3.24 5.85
N GLU A 56 -5.20 2.48 6.92
CA GLU A 56 -5.61 2.86 8.27
C GLU A 56 -4.59 2.36 9.28
N LEU A 57 -4.23 3.22 10.24
CA LEU A 57 -3.34 2.87 11.33
C LEU A 57 -4.15 2.62 12.60
N ASN A 58 -3.88 1.51 13.25
CA ASN A 58 -4.38 1.23 14.59
C ASN A 58 -3.34 1.71 15.60
N LEU A 59 -3.68 2.71 16.41
CA LEU A 59 -2.74 3.28 17.39
C LEU A 59 -2.38 2.33 18.52
N GLU A 60 -3.28 1.41 18.88
CA GLU A 60 -3.01 0.45 19.95
C GLU A 60 -1.93 -0.56 19.54
N THR A 61 -2.03 -1.07 18.32
CA THR A 61 -1.10 -2.07 17.79
C THR A 61 0.07 -1.45 17.04
N LYS A 62 -0.08 -0.18 16.61
CA LYS A 62 0.87 0.54 15.74
C LYS A 62 1.00 -0.10 14.36
N ILE A 63 0.03 -0.90 13.97
CA ILE A 63 0.01 -1.58 12.68
C ILE A 63 -0.84 -0.80 11.70
N ALA A 64 -0.26 -0.50 10.53
CA ALA A 64 -0.97 0.10 9.41
C ALA A 64 -1.47 -1.01 8.49
N THR A 65 -2.78 -1.03 8.28
CA THR A 65 -3.41 -1.92 7.29
C THR A 65 -3.51 -1.15 5.98
N CYS A 66 -2.98 -1.72 4.91
CA CYS A 66 -2.95 -1.07 3.61
C CYS A 66 -3.51 -2.01 2.54
N VAL A 67 -4.54 -1.55 1.86
CA VAL A 67 -5.15 -2.25 0.71
C VAL A 67 -4.65 -1.57 -0.55
N TYR A 68 -4.01 -2.32 -1.42
CA TYR A 68 -3.32 -1.75 -2.58
C TYR A 68 -3.33 -2.69 -3.79
N LYS A 69 -2.99 -2.13 -4.94
CA LYS A 69 -2.82 -2.87 -6.19
C LYS A 69 -1.34 -3.18 -6.41
N PRO A 70 -0.91 -4.46 -6.29
CA PRO A 70 0.51 -4.81 -6.48
C PRO A 70 1.04 -4.48 -7.86
N SER A 71 0.17 -4.37 -8.86
CA SER A 71 0.57 -3.97 -10.20
C SER A 71 0.99 -2.51 -10.31
N LYS A 72 0.62 -1.67 -9.33
CA LYS A 72 0.88 -0.23 -9.35
C LYS A 72 1.89 0.22 -8.31
N VAL A 73 1.97 -0.45 -7.18
CA VAL A 73 2.88 -0.10 -6.09
C VAL A 73 3.33 -1.38 -5.40
N SER A 74 4.59 -1.46 -5.02
CA SER A 74 5.14 -2.61 -4.31
C SER A 74 5.05 -2.41 -2.81
N LEU A 75 5.09 -3.52 -2.04
CA LEU A 75 5.18 -3.45 -0.59
C LEU A 75 6.40 -2.65 -0.13
N ASN A 76 7.52 -2.82 -0.83
CA ASN A 76 8.74 -2.09 -0.48
C ASN A 76 8.56 -0.57 -0.66
N GLU A 77 7.85 -0.15 -1.71
CA GLU A 77 7.54 1.27 -1.93
C GLU A 77 6.62 1.82 -0.84
N LEU A 78 5.67 1.01 -0.36
CA LEU A 78 4.80 1.41 0.75
C LEU A 78 5.61 1.61 2.03
N ARG A 79 6.53 0.69 2.33
CA ARG A 79 7.44 0.83 3.48
C ARG A 79 8.31 2.08 3.35
N LEU A 80 8.87 2.32 2.16
CA LEU A 80 9.71 3.50 1.91
C LEU A 80 8.94 4.80 2.09
N SER A 81 7.66 4.84 1.74
CA SER A 81 6.85 6.03 1.94
C SER A 81 6.75 6.43 3.41
N LEU A 82 6.74 5.44 4.32
CA LEU A 82 6.72 5.69 5.76
C LEU A 82 8.10 6.10 6.27
N VAL A 83 9.15 5.44 5.79
CA VAL A 83 10.53 5.76 6.16
C VAL A 83 10.86 7.20 5.82
N ARG A 84 10.45 7.67 4.66
CA ARG A 84 10.70 9.03 4.17
C ARG A 84 10.01 10.13 4.98
N VAL A 85 8.93 9.79 5.66
CA VAL A 85 8.21 10.75 6.51
C VAL A 85 8.53 10.58 7.99
N GLY A 86 9.49 9.71 8.34
CA GLY A 86 10.03 9.63 9.68
C GLY A 86 9.53 8.47 10.54
N TYR A 87 8.96 7.43 9.94
CA TYR A 87 8.46 6.28 10.67
C TYR A 87 9.16 5.00 10.27
N ASP A 88 9.41 4.12 11.25
CA ASP A 88 9.84 2.76 10.97
C ASP A 88 8.73 2.02 10.23
N ALA A 89 9.10 1.17 9.30
CA ALA A 89 8.18 0.33 8.55
C ALA A 89 8.72 -1.10 8.54
N ASP A 90 8.16 -1.95 9.37
CA ASP A 90 8.64 -3.31 9.63
C ASP A 90 10.13 -3.26 10.05
N ASP A 91 11.03 -3.89 9.30
CA ASP A 91 12.46 -3.90 9.60
C ASP A 91 13.20 -2.66 9.08
N MET A 92 12.55 -1.84 8.30
CA MET A 92 13.15 -0.62 7.75
C MET A 92 13.08 0.49 8.77
N LYS A 93 14.23 1.12 9.04
CA LYS A 93 14.30 2.23 10.00
C LYS A 93 13.93 3.54 9.35
N ALA A 94 13.28 4.42 10.13
CA ALA A 94 12.93 5.77 9.70
C ALA A 94 14.18 6.54 9.26
N ASP A 95 14.00 7.41 8.26
CA ASP A 95 15.03 8.35 7.86
C ASP A 95 15.30 9.32 9.03
N PRO A 96 16.55 9.36 9.57
CA PRO A 96 16.85 10.22 10.73
C PRO A 96 16.58 11.70 10.47
N GLU A 97 16.79 12.19 9.27
CA GLU A 97 16.50 13.58 8.93
C GLU A 97 15.01 13.87 8.94
N ALA A 98 14.20 12.92 8.48
CA ALA A 98 12.74 13.04 8.53
C ALA A 98 12.23 13.02 9.98
N VAL A 99 12.81 12.16 10.83
CA VAL A 99 12.45 12.09 12.25
C VAL A 99 12.61 13.45 12.94
N LYS A 100 13.68 14.17 12.62
CA LYS A 100 13.95 15.51 13.19
C LYS A 100 12.87 16.53 12.84
N LEU A 101 12.19 16.33 11.72
CA LEU A 101 11.14 17.23 11.24
C LEU A 101 9.76 16.91 11.80
N LEU A 102 9.60 15.78 12.50
CA LEU A 102 8.34 15.42 13.11
C LEU A 102 8.03 16.31 14.31
N PRO A 103 6.72 16.54 14.63
CA PRO A 103 6.34 17.15 15.89
C PRO A 103 6.90 16.35 17.06
N LYS A 104 7.14 17.02 18.20
CA LYS A 104 7.70 16.37 19.39
C LYS A 104 6.93 15.10 19.79
N CYS A 105 5.60 15.13 19.73
CA CYS A 105 4.79 13.98 20.10
C CYS A 105 4.99 12.77 19.18
N CYS A 106 5.52 12.99 17.97
CA CYS A 106 5.81 11.92 17.01
C CYS A 106 7.26 11.45 17.05
N GLN A 107 8.11 12.14 17.81
CA GLN A 107 9.52 11.76 17.94
C GLN A 107 9.70 10.75 19.07
N PRO A 108 10.59 9.75 18.91
CA PRO A 108 10.91 8.83 19.99
C PRO A 108 11.36 9.60 21.24
N GLY A 109 10.76 9.27 22.39
CA GLY A 109 11.08 9.94 23.66
C GLY A 109 10.48 11.33 23.82
N GLY A 110 9.62 11.77 22.92
CA GLY A 110 9.00 13.09 22.97
C GLY A 110 7.76 13.20 23.87
N HIS A 111 7.46 12.19 24.62
CA HIS A 111 6.30 12.15 25.54
C HIS A 111 6.72 12.34 27.00
#